data_171bdef470a656618b3d9b15db5fac29
#
_entry.id   171bdef470a656618b3d9b15db5fac29
#
_cell.length_a   1.000
_cell.length_b   1.000
_cell.length_c   1.000
_cell.angle_alpha   90.00
_cell.angle_beta   90.00
_cell.angle_gamma   90.00
#
_symmetry.space_group_name_H-M   'P 1'
#
loop_
_entity.id
_entity.type
_entity.pdbx_description
1 polymer ?
#
loop_
_entity_poly.entity_id
_entity_poly.type
_entity_poly.pdbx_seq_one_letter_code
_entity_poly.pdbx_strand_id
1 'polypeptide(L)'
;MSSSRRSFITKTAMAAALAPFASLSKTYGQGLENAIERTPKTSPPSDLKITDVKCAYSGGGLFVKILTNQDIVGWGEGVDAIGGTYHLVNRMGRQIVGRSPLNPNAIFHQFRANPFGGVQSGMMVAVMSAFDAALWDLCGKALGVPVYQLLGGKFRDKVRVYCDTQLYSVRNPTPDVFAKVARTAIDRGYTAVKFDLDEANDPNRYDRVNWTASNGEIERMYNSMAAVRKEIGPHLDICCDMHARYDAPTGRKVAKVMEPLNLMWLEEPVPADNVDEYKFITHETTTPICGGENFYLTYGFTRLLSEGAVDLIMPDLQKCGGLGEGLRIANLAQSYFTPFSPHMVGSFLGCMATAHVCAAVPNFHILEWQQAFDTEPRWKEIVKYEGSDKPFIDKGFLTVLNKPGIGVEINEEGLKKYATQGVPYFA
;
A
#
# COMPACT_ATOMS: atom_id res chain seq x y z
N MET A 1 -25.40 21.30 -67.28
CA MET A 1 -25.32 20.14 -66.40
C MET A 1 -23.82 19.92 -66.02
N SER A 2 -23.38 20.50 -64.90
CA SER A 2 -22.05 20.19 -64.35
C SER A 2 -22.18 19.92 -62.87
N SER A 3 -22.35 18.67 -62.53
CA SER A 3 -22.26 18.25 -61.12
C SER A 3 -20.78 18.27 -60.72
N SER A 4 -20.47 19.17 -59.83
CA SER A 4 -19.11 19.43 -59.38
C SER A 4 -18.48 18.20 -58.75
N ARG A 5 -17.29 17.78 -59.30
CA ARG A 5 -16.44 16.75 -58.72
C ARG A 5 -16.12 16.96 -57.20
N ARG A 6 -16.24 18.18 -56.72
CA ARG A 6 -16.08 18.52 -55.29
C ARG A 6 -17.18 17.93 -54.37
N SER A 7 -18.41 17.81 -54.89
CA SER A 7 -19.51 17.25 -54.07
C SER A 7 -19.40 15.73 -53.85
N PHE A 8 -18.77 15.03 -54.76
CA PHE A 8 -18.58 13.58 -54.66
C PHE A 8 -17.44 13.24 -53.69
N ILE A 9 -16.34 13.99 -53.77
CA ILE A 9 -15.17 13.78 -52.87
C ILE A 9 -15.52 14.09 -51.41
N THR A 10 -16.35 15.14 -51.15
CA THR A 10 -16.77 15.49 -49.79
C THR A 10 -17.72 14.44 -49.17
N LYS A 11 -18.61 13.85 -49.94
CA LYS A 11 -19.51 12.80 -49.44
C LYS A 11 -18.78 11.46 -49.16
N THR A 12 -17.85 11.10 -50.01
CA THR A 12 -17.05 9.85 -49.84
C THR A 12 -16.04 10.00 -48.70
N ALA A 13 -15.42 11.17 -48.53
CA ALA A 13 -14.50 11.44 -47.42
C ALA A 13 -15.23 11.50 -46.05
N MET A 14 -16.46 12.05 -46.01
CA MET A 14 -17.27 12.03 -44.77
C MET A 14 -17.73 10.62 -44.40
N ALA A 15 -18.10 9.78 -45.38
CA ALA A 15 -18.48 8.40 -45.09
C ALA A 15 -17.30 7.56 -44.62
N ALA A 16 -16.09 7.78 -45.15
CA ALA A 16 -14.88 7.06 -44.76
C ALA A 16 -14.34 7.54 -43.39
N ALA A 17 -14.57 8.81 -42.99
CA ALA A 17 -14.18 9.34 -41.68
C ALA A 17 -15.11 8.92 -40.53
N LEU A 18 -16.36 8.59 -40.83
CA LEU A 18 -17.34 8.16 -39.81
C LEU A 18 -17.35 6.65 -39.55
N ALA A 19 -16.82 5.86 -40.48
CA ALA A 19 -16.79 4.40 -40.34
C ALA A 19 -15.98 3.88 -39.14
N PRO A 20 -14.81 4.44 -38.76
CA PRO A 20 -14.10 4.02 -37.56
C PRO A 20 -14.82 4.44 -36.27
N PHE A 21 -15.55 5.57 -36.26
CA PHE A 21 -16.32 5.99 -35.08
C PHE A 21 -17.59 5.15 -34.89
N ALA A 22 -18.22 4.70 -35.93
CA ALA A 22 -19.38 3.82 -35.85
C ALA A 22 -19.00 2.39 -35.38
N SER A 23 -17.80 1.91 -35.73
CA SER A 23 -17.29 0.62 -35.21
C SER A 23 -16.86 0.72 -33.75
N LEU A 24 -16.22 1.82 -33.34
CA LEU A 24 -15.88 2.09 -31.94
C LEU A 24 -17.12 2.18 -31.05
N SER A 25 -18.17 2.88 -31.50
CA SER A 25 -19.42 2.99 -30.71
C SER A 25 -20.13 1.63 -30.53
N LYS A 26 -20.10 0.75 -31.54
CA LYS A 26 -20.63 -0.61 -31.42
C LYS A 26 -19.81 -1.48 -30.45
N THR A 27 -18.48 -1.34 -30.45
CA THR A 27 -17.59 -2.09 -29.54
C THR A 27 -17.75 -1.64 -28.09
N TYR A 28 -17.91 -0.32 -27.87
CA TYR A 28 -18.19 0.22 -26.54
C TYR A 28 -19.57 -0.19 -26.03
N GLY A 29 -20.61 -0.14 -26.86
CA GLY A 29 -21.96 -0.58 -26.50
C GLY A 29 -22.01 -2.06 -26.13
N GLN A 30 -21.33 -2.91 -26.91
CA GLN A 30 -21.25 -4.34 -26.66
C GLN A 30 -20.44 -4.66 -25.39
N GLY A 31 -19.40 -3.89 -25.09
CA GLY A 31 -18.64 -4.00 -23.83
C GLY A 31 -19.48 -3.66 -22.62
N LEU A 32 -20.30 -2.62 -22.68
CA LEU A 32 -21.21 -2.22 -21.63
C LEU A 32 -22.36 -3.24 -21.44
N GLU A 33 -22.97 -3.71 -22.52
CA GLU A 33 -23.99 -4.77 -22.49
C GLU A 33 -23.43 -6.06 -21.88
N ASN A 34 -22.24 -6.50 -22.28
CA ASN A 34 -21.56 -7.66 -21.69
C ASN A 34 -21.24 -7.44 -20.19
N ALA A 35 -20.89 -6.24 -19.77
CA ALA A 35 -20.66 -5.91 -18.37
C ALA A 35 -21.97 -5.96 -17.57
N ILE A 36 -23.06 -5.43 -18.12
CA ILE A 36 -24.39 -5.48 -17.53
C ILE A 36 -24.92 -6.92 -17.46
N GLU A 37 -24.68 -7.75 -18.50
CA GLU A 37 -25.08 -9.15 -18.50
C GLU A 37 -24.31 -10.02 -17.51
N ARG A 38 -23.06 -9.67 -17.23
CA ARG A 38 -22.21 -10.36 -16.25
C ARG A 38 -22.50 -9.92 -14.80
N THR A 39 -23.23 -8.83 -14.61
CA THR A 39 -23.64 -8.42 -13.26
C THR A 39 -24.65 -9.44 -12.73
N PRO A 40 -24.44 -10.04 -11.54
CA PRO A 40 -25.40 -11.00 -10.98
C PRO A 40 -26.80 -10.38 -10.89
N LYS A 41 -27.73 -10.91 -11.68
CA LYS A 41 -29.12 -10.38 -11.75
C LYS A 41 -29.99 -10.91 -10.59
N THR A 42 -29.46 -11.79 -9.75
CA THR A 42 -30.18 -12.47 -8.68
C THR A 42 -30.46 -11.59 -7.47
N SER A 43 -29.75 -10.46 -7.34
CA SER A 43 -29.99 -9.51 -6.26
C SER A 43 -29.63 -8.11 -6.71
N PRO A 44 -30.60 -7.18 -6.76
CA PRO A 44 -30.29 -5.78 -6.97
C PRO A 44 -29.28 -5.29 -5.93
N PRO A 45 -28.22 -4.56 -6.30
CA PRO A 45 -27.24 -4.03 -5.35
C PRO A 45 -27.86 -3.22 -4.20
N SER A 46 -29.04 -2.62 -4.42
CA SER A 46 -29.80 -1.87 -3.40
C SER A 46 -30.33 -2.76 -2.25
N ASP A 47 -30.52 -4.05 -2.47
CA ASP A 47 -31.03 -4.98 -1.45
C ASP A 47 -29.90 -5.66 -0.65
N LEU A 48 -28.67 -5.46 -1.07
CA LEU A 48 -27.50 -5.96 -0.34
C LEU A 48 -27.29 -5.17 0.96
N LYS A 49 -27.32 -5.86 2.10
CA LYS A 49 -27.18 -5.28 3.44
C LYS A 49 -26.12 -6.00 4.22
N ILE A 50 -25.34 -5.24 4.98
CA ILE A 50 -24.43 -5.78 5.99
C ILE A 50 -25.26 -6.39 7.12
N THR A 51 -24.99 -7.65 7.45
CA THR A 51 -25.68 -8.37 8.53
C THR A 51 -24.84 -8.48 9.79
N ASP A 52 -23.52 -8.59 9.64
CA ASP A 52 -22.59 -8.70 10.79
C ASP A 52 -21.17 -8.27 10.38
N VAL A 53 -20.36 -7.95 11.39
CA VAL A 53 -18.93 -7.68 11.24
C VAL A 53 -18.19 -8.45 12.31
N LYS A 54 -17.21 -9.24 11.88
CA LYS A 54 -16.36 -10.05 12.75
C LYS A 54 -14.89 -9.72 12.54
N CYS A 55 -14.06 -10.01 13.53
CA CYS A 55 -12.63 -9.81 13.41
C CYS A 55 -11.80 -10.92 14.04
N ALA A 56 -10.58 -11.03 13.57
CA ALA A 56 -9.53 -11.87 14.14
C ALA A 56 -8.20 -11.15 14.09
N TYR A 57 -7.25 -11.56 14.94
CA TYR A 57 -5.92 -10.97 15.03
C TYR A 57 -4.87 -12.04 14.83
N SER A 58 -3.85 -11.74 14.03
CA SER A 58 -2.71 -12.62 13.78
C SER A 58 -1.46 -11.81 13.45
N GLY A 59 -0.37 -12.06 14.17
CA GLY A 59 0.95 -11.50 13.85
C GLY A 59 1.00 -9.96 13.80
N GLY A 60 0.25 -9.28 14.68
CA GLY A 60 0.17 -7.81 14.68
C GLY A 60 -0.88 -7.22 13.72
N GLY A 61 -1.46 -8.04 12.83
CA GLY A 61 -2.52 -7.64 11.89
C GLY A 61 -3.92 -7.90 12.44
N LEU A 62 -4.85 -7.02 12.07
CA LEU A 62 -6.29 -7.13 12.26
C LEU A 62 -6.92 -7.59 10.95
N PHE A 63 -7.66 -8.69 10.97
CA PHE A 63 -8.50 -9.15 9.86
C PHE A 63 -9.96 -8.84 10.15
N VAL A 64 -10.60 -8.08 9.28
CA VAL A 64 -12.04 -7.76 9.36
C VAL A 64 -12.79 -8.55 8.31
N LYS A 65 -13.89 -9.18 8.73
CA LYS A 65 -14.84 -9.94 7.91
C LYS A 65 -16.19 -9.24 7.96
N ILE A 66 -16.67 -8.75 6.83
CA ILE A 66 -18.02 -8.15 6.71
C ILE A 66 -18.94 -9.15 6.04
N LEU A 67 -20.03 -9.53 6.71
CA LEU A 67 -21.04 -10.46 6.21
C LEU A 67 -22.25 -9.69 5.68
N THR A 68 -22.93 -10.30 4.70
CA THR A 68 -24.14 -9.72 4.10
C THR A 68 -25.31 -10.71 4.09
N ASN A 69 -26.50 -10.20 3.79
CA ASN A 69 -27.73 -10.99 3.62
C ASN A 69 -27.76 -11.83 2.32
N GLN A 70 -26.69 -11.83 1.52
CA GLN A 70 -26.63 -12.53 0.23
C GLN A 70 -25.35 -13.40 0.12
N ASP A 71 -24.79 -13.81 1.27
CA ASP A 71 -23.61 -14.67 1.38
C ASP A 71 -22.35 -14.11 0.69
N ILE A 72 -22.34 -12.83 0.34
CA ILE A 72 -21.13 -12.14 -0.13
C ILE A 72 -20.36 -11.66 1.10
N VAL A 73 -19.08 -12.00 1.17
CA VAL A 73 -18.20 -11.65 2.28
C VAL A 73 -17.08 -10.74 1.81
N GLY A 74 -16.87 -9.62 2.51
CA GLY A 74 -15.72 -8.72 2.31
C GLY A 74 -14.64 -8.96 3.34
N TRP A 75 -13.39 -8.96 2.88
CA TRP A 75 -12.20 -9.11 3.70
C TRP A 75 -11.34 -7.86 3.65
N GLY A 76 -10.84 -7.44 4.81
CA GLY A 76 -9.88 -6.35 4.92
C GLY A 76 -8.87 -6.59 6.01
N GLU A 77 -7.73 -5.94 5.91
CA GLU A 77 -6.63 -6.03 6.84
C GLU A 77 -6.21 -4.64 7.32
N GLY A 78 -5.88 -4.55 8.61
CA GLY A 78 -5.26 -3.39 9.22
C GLY A 78 -4.00 -3.80 9.96
N VAL A 79 -2.96 -2.98 9.91
CA VAL A 79 -1.72 -3.18 10.66
C VAL A 79 -1.64 -2.23 11.85
N ASP A 80 -0.79 -2.52 12.83
CA ASP A 80 -0.68 -1.78 14.10
C ASP A 80 -1.99 -1.68 14.90
N ALA A 81 -3.02 -2.43 14.51
CA ALA A 81 -4.29 -2.55 15.21
C ALA A 81 -4.25 -3.80 16.11
N ILE A 82 -3.63 -3.67 17.26
CA ILE A 82 -3.43 -4.77 18.21
C ILE A 82 -4.74 -5.30 18.83
N GLY A 83 -4.70 -6.47 19.47
CA GLY A 83 -5.87 -7.16 20.03
C GLY A 83 -6.74 -6.32 20.98
N GLY A 84 -6.20 -5.29 21.60
CA GLY A 84 -6.96 -4.31 22.41
C GLY A 84 -8.01 -3.53 21.62
N THR A 85 -7.93 -3.50 20.29
CA THR A 85 -8.92 -2.83 19.42
C THR A 85 -10.19 -3.66 19.16
N TYR A 86 -10.29 -4.89 19.68
CA TYR A 86 -11.44 -5.78 19.50
C TYR A 86 -12.78 -5.11 19.80
N HIS A 87 -12.89 -4.45 20.95
CA HIS A 87 -14.13 -3.76 21.34
C HIS A 87 -14.44 -2.55 20.44
N LEU A 88 -13.41 -1.91 19.89
CA LEU A 88 -13.55 -0.85 18.91
C LEU A 88 -14.13 -1.37 17.60
N VAL A 89 -13.57 -2.47 17.07
CA VAL A 89 -14.07 -3.11 15.85
C VAL A 89 -15.54 -3.48 16.00
N ASN A 90 -15.92 -4.12 17.11
CA ASN A 90 -17.31 -4.49 17.38
C ASN A 90 -18.24 -3.27 17.51
N ARG A 91 -17.77 -2.19 18.13
CA ARG A 91 -18.56 -0.95 18.22
C ARG A 91 -18.78 -0.33 16.85
N MET A 92 -17.76 -0.26 16.01
CA MET A 92 -17.85 0.26 14.66
C MET A 92 -18.70 -0.64 13.76
N GLY A 93 -18.54 -1.96 13.87
CA GLY A 93 -19.34 -2.93 13.13
C GLY A 93 -20.84 -2.74 13.34
N ARG A 94 -21.27 -2.61 14.62
CA ARG A 94 -22.70 -2.36 14.95
C ARG A 94 -23.26 -1.09 14.32
N GLN A 95 -22.45 -0.08 13.99
CA GLN A 95 -22.91 1.16 13.35
C GLN A 95 -23.26 0.99 11.88
N ILE A 96 -22.76 -0.06 11.24
CA ILE A 96 -22.94 -0.28 9.80
C ILE A 96 -23.85 -1.47 9.46
N VAL A 97 -24.27 -2.28 10.45
CA VAL A 97 -25.26 -3.34 10.26
C VAL A 97 -26.56 -2.73 9.71
N GLY A 98 -27.17 -3.38 8.72
CA GLY A 98 -28.35 -2.92 7.98
C GLY A 98 -28.07 -1.91 6.86
N ARG A 99 -26.82 -1.40 6.74
CA ARG A 99 -26.45 -0.50 5.66
C ARG A 99 -26.08 -1.27 4.38
N SER A 100 -26.18 -0.55 3.25
CA SER A 100 -25.63 -1.04 1.99
C SER A 100 -24.12 -0.93 1.99
N PRO A 101 -23.36 -2.02 1.73
CA PRO A 101 -21.91 -1.98 1.65
C PRO A 101 -21.40 -1.28 0.39
N LEU A 102 -22.28 -0.99 -0.60
CA LEU A 102 -21.89 -0.37 -1.87
C LEU A 102 -21.57 1.12 -1.77
N ASN A 103 -21.53 1.66 -0.56
CA ASN A 103 -21.20 3.06 -0.30
C ASN A 103 -19.98 3.15 0.67
N PRO A 104 -18.79 2.62 0.32
CA PRO A 104 -17.64 2.57 1.22
C PRO A 104 -17.25 3.96 1.72
N ASN A 105 -17.20 4.96 0.84
CA ASN A 105 -16.88 6.34 1.22
C ASN A 105 -17.87 6.92 2.24
N ALA A 106 -19.18 6.67 2.08
CA ALA A 106 -20.19 7.18 3.02
C ALA A 106 -20.05 6.52 4.40
N ILE A 107 -19.74 5.23 4.45
CA ILE A 107 -19.47 4.50 5.69
C ILE A 107 -18.20 5.03 6.35
N PHE A 108 -17.13 5.21 5.59
CA PHE A 108 -15.87 5.77 6.09
C PHE A 108 -16.07 7.17 6.70
N HIS A 109 -16.78 8.05 5.99
CA HIS A 109 -17.12 9.38 6.51
C HIS A 109 -17.99 9.34 7.76
N GLN A 110 -18.90 8.37 7.88
CA GLN A 110 -19.68 8.19 9.11
C GLN A 110 -18.79 7.84 10.31
N PHE A 111 -17.80 6.97 10.14
CA PHE A 111 -16.84 6.69 11.21
C PHE A 111 -16.08 7.95 11.63
N ARG A 112 -15.71 8.78 10.65
CA ARG A 112 -15.02 10.06 10.88
C ARG A 112 -15.89 11.15 11.50
N ALA A 113 -17.21 11.09 11.33
CA ALA A 113 -18.12 12.10 11.85
C ALA A 113 -18.22 12.12 13.39
N ASN A 114 -17.65 11.13 14.07
CA ASN A 114 -17.58 11.11 15.53
C ASN A 114 -16.30 11.82 16.03
N PRO A 115 -16.36 13.08 16.49
CA PRO A 115 -15.17 13.85 16.85
C PRO A 115 -14.48 13.36 18.14
N PHE A 116 -15.14 12.50 18.93
CA PHE A 116 -14.66 12.07 20.24
C PHE A 116 -13.80 10.79 20.22
N GLY A 117 -13.51 10.23 19.04
CA GLY A 117 -12.89 8.91 18.93
C GLY A 117 -11.43 8.89 18.49
N GLY A 118 -10.74 10.02 18.36
CA GLY A 118 -9.36 10.02 17.85
C GLY A 118 -9.26 9.60 16.37
N VAL A 119 -10.28 9.92 15.56
CA VAL A 119 -10.41 9.53 14.16
C VAL A 119 -9.47 10.29 13.22
N GLN A 120 -8.42 10.90 13.73
CA GLN A 120 -7.43 11.66 12.98
C GLN A 120 -6.16 10.84 12.72
N SER A 121 -5.79 9.91 13.62
CA SER A 121 -4.55 9.16 13.52
C SER A 121 -4.57 7.89 14.38
N GLY A 122 -3.50 7.12 14.32
CA GLY A 122 -3.23 5.99 15.19
C GLY A 122 -4.19 4.80 15.00
N MET A 123 -4.29 3.95 16.03
CA MET A 123 -5.03 2.68 15.96
C MET A 123 -6.49 2.81 15.50
N MET A 124 -7.14 3.95 15.76
CA MET A 124 -8.50 4.19 15.30
C MET A 124 -8.56 4.22 13.77
N VAL A 125 -7.63 4.92 13.13
CA VAL A 125 -7.58 5.01 11.68
C VAL A 125 -7.10 3.67 11.07
N ALA A 126 -6.19 2.96 11.74
CA ALA A 126 -5.78 1.63 11.31
C ALA A 126 -6.97 0.63 11.31
N VAL A 127 -7.83 0.67 12.33
CA VAL A 127 -9.09 -0.11 12.33
C VAL A 127 -10.01 0.33 11.19
N MET A 128 -10.15 1.63 10.95
CA MET A 128 -10.94 2.15 9.82
C MET A 128 -10.39 1.69 8.47
N SER A 129 -9.07 1.54 8.33
CA SER A 129 -8.42 1.05 7.11
C SER A 129 -8.84 -0.40 6.81
N ALA A 130 -8.90 -1.26 7.83
CA ALA A 130 -9.38 -2.63 7.67
C ALA A 130 -10.85 -2.69 7.23
N PHE A 131 -11.72 -1.83 7.79
CA PHE A 131 -13.11 -1.73 7.34
C PHE A 131 -13.22 -1.23 5.90
N ASP A 132 -12.45 -0.21 5.54
CA ASP A 132 -12.45 0.36 4.20
C ASP A 132 -12.05 -0.69 3.16
N ALA A 133 -10.94 -1.41 3.39
CA ALA A 133 -10.51 -2.50 2.50
C ALA A 133 -11.57 -3.59 2.35
N ALA A 134 -12.22 -4.02 3.47
CA ALA A 134 -13.29 -5.02 3.43
C ALA A 134 -14.53 -4.53 2.66
N LEU A 135 -14.86 -3.26 2.75
CA LEU A 135 -15.97 -2.66 2.00
C LEU A 135 -15.67 -2.58 0.50
N TRP A 136 -14.44 -2.18 0.11
CA TRP A 136 -14.04 -2.18 -1.29
C TRP A 136 -13.99 -3.60 -1.88
N ASP A 137 -13.50 -4.59 -1.12
CA ASP A 137 -13.53 -5.99 -1.51
C ASP A 137 -14.97 -6.46 -1.77
N LEU A 138 -15.86 -6.15 -0.85
CA LEU A 138 -17.27 -6.52 -0.93
C LEU A 138 -17.97 -5.83 -2.12
N CYS A 139 -17.68 -4.54 -2.37
CA CYS A 139 -18.18 -3.83 -3.54
C CYS A 139 -17.73 -4.50 -4.84
N GLY A 140 -16.46 -4.83 -4.95
CA GLY A 140 -15.92 -5.51 -6.13
C GLY A 140 -16.54 -6.88 -6.35
N LYS A 141 -16.73 -7.68 -5.29
CA LYS A 141 -17.40 -8.99 -5.34
C LYS A 141 -18.87 -8.85 -5.73
N ALA A 142 -19.60 -7.92 -5.14
CA ALA A 142 -21.02 -7.70 -5.44
C ALA A 142 -21.26 -7.24 -6.89
N LEU A 143 -20.35 -6.45 -7.44
CA LEU A 143 -20.41 -5.94 -8.81
C LEU A 143 -19.71 -6.84 -9.84
N GLY A 144 -19.02 -7.89 -9.39
CA GLY A 144 -18.29 -8.80 -10.26
C GLY A 144 -17.04 -8.20 -10.91
N VAL A 145 -16.41 -7.18 -10.28
CA VAL A 145 -15.24 -6.47 -10.82
C VAL A 145 -14.10 -6.39 -9.80
N PRO A 146 -12.83 -6.36 -10.24
CA PRO A 146 -11.69 -6.12 -9.36
C PRO A 146 -11.74 -4.72 -8.72
N VAL A 147 -11.14 -4.56 -7.53
CA VAL A 147 -11.10 -3.27 -6.83
C VAL A 147 -10.49 -2.16 -7.69
N TYR A 148 -9.41 -2.41 -8.43
CA TYR A 148 -8.81 -1.38 -9.28
C TYR A 148 -9.80 -0.80 -10.30
N GLN A 149 -10.79 -1.59 -10.75
CA GLN A 149 -11.81 -1.11 -11.69
C GLN A 149 -12.74 -0.09 -11.03
N LEU A 150 -13.05 -0.27 -9.74
CA LEU A 150 -13.83 0.69 -8.96
C LEU A 150 -13.04 1.98 -8.67
N LEU A 151 -11.72 1.90 -8.69
CA LEU A 151 -10.81 3.03 -8.47
C LEU A 151 -10.48 3.80 -9.76
N GLY A 152 -11.12 3.47 -10.88
CA GLY A 152 -10.95 4.18 -12.16
C GLY A 152 -10.23 3.39 -13.25
N GLY A 153 -9.89 2.11 -13.01
CA GLY A 153 -9.14 1.25 -13.92
C GLY A 153 -7.65 1.26 -13.62
N LYS A 154 -6.89 0.45 -14.36
CA LYS A 154 -5.46 0.25 -14.09
C LYS A 154 -4.57 0.87 -15.17
N PHE A 155 -3.46 1.45 -14.76
CA PHE A 155 -2.36 1.90 -15.62
C PHE A 155 -1.36 0.76 -15.91
N ARG A 156 -1.30 -0.28 -15.03
CA ARG A 156 -0.32 -1.38 -15.12
C ARG A 156 -0.90 -2.69 -14.62
N ASP A 157 -0.46 -3.80 -15.24
CA ASP A 157 -0.85 -5.17 -14.86
C ASP A 157 0.01 -5.73 -13.72
N LYS A 158 1.23 -5.21 -13.57
CA LYS A 158 2.18 -5.61 -12.55
C LYS A 158 2.71 -4.38 -11.82
N VAL A 159 2.85 -4.48 -10.53
CA VAL A 159 3.50 -3.48 -9.69
C VAL A 159 4.93 -3.93 -9.36
N ARG A 160 5.89 -3.03 -9.52
CA ARG A 160 7.28 -3.23 -9.09
C ARG A 160 7.31 -3.25 -7.57
N VAL A 161 8.08 -4.17 -6.98
CA VAL A 161 8.27 -4.24 -5.53
C VAL A 161 9.75 -4.22 -5.16
N TYR A 162 10.08 -3.58 -4.02
CA TYR A 162 11.41 -3.68 -3.44
C TYR A 162 11.44 -4.74 -2.33
N CYS A 163 12.62 -5.28 -2.07
CA CYS A 163 12.83 -6.23 -1.01
C CYS A 163 13.20 -5.51 0.28
N ASP A 164 12.29 -5.48 1.26
CA ASP A 164 12.66 -5.19 2.63
C ASP A 164 13.40 -6.41 3.20
N THR A 165 14.64 -6.23 3.60
CA THR A 165 15.59 -7.31 3.83
C THR A 165 15.53 -7.89 5.23
N GLN A 166 14.88 -7.22 6.18
CA GLN A 166 14.64 -7.70 7.56
C GLN A 166 15.86 -8.28 8.27
N LEU A 167 16.89 -7.48 8.48
CA LEU A 167 18.05 -7.88 9.26
C LEU A 167 17.85 -7.85 10.80
N TYR A 168 16.64 -7.55 11.28
CA TYR A 168 16.33 -7.43 12.73
C TYR A 168 16.71 -8.64 13.58
N SER A 169 16.74 -9.84 12.98
CA SER A 169 17.14 -11.08 13.68
C SER A 169 18.64 -11.23 13.83
N VAL A 170 19.42 -10.44 13.11
CA VAL A 170 20.89 -10.48 13.14
C VAL A 170 21.39 -9.37 14.05
N ARG A 171 21.95 -9.75 15.18
CA ARG A 171 22.52 -8.78 16.13
C ARG A 171 23.84 -8.21 15.60
N ASN A 172 23.95 -6.88 15.52
CA ASN A 172 25.13 -6.15 15.03
C ASN A 172 25.65 -6.69 13.69
N PRO A 173 24.85 -6.66 12.62
CA PRO A 173 25.29 -7.16 11.33
C PRO A 173 26.47 -6.32 10.80
N THR A 174 27.49 -7.01 10.29
CA THR A 174 28.65 -6.36 9.66
C THR A 174 28.31 -5.90 8.24
N PRO A 175 29.06 -4.96 7.65
CA PRO A 175 28.86 -4.52 6.25
C PRO A 175 28.80 -5.69 5.24
N ASP A 176 29.56 -6.76 5.44
CA ASP A 176 29.54 -7.94 4.57
C ASP A 176 28.22 -8.70 4.65
N VAL A 177 27.56 -8.69 5.81
CA VAL A 177 26.23 -9.30 5.98
C VAL A 177 25.20 -8.52 5.16
N PHE A 178 25.21 -7.19 5.23
CA PHE A 178 24.35 -6.33 4.40
C PHE A 178 24.55 -6.59 2.91
N ALA A 179 25.82 -6.61 2.46
CA ALA A 179 26.17 -6.89 1.06
C ALA A 179 25.65 -8.26 0.60
N LYS A 180 25.85 -9.32 1.41
CA LYS A 180 25.36 -10.67 1.11
C LYS A 180 23.85 -10.76 1.02
N VAL A 181 23.13 -10.10 1.92
CA VAL A 181 21.67 -10.08 1.90
C VAL A 181 21.15 -9.33 0.68
N ALA A 182 21.77 -8.19 0.32
CA ALA A 182 21.46 -7.47 -0.91
C ALA A 182 21.64 -8.38 -2.14
N ARG A 183 22.76 -9.08 -2.26
CA ARG A 183 23.01 -10.03 -3.34
C ARG A 183 21.92 -11.09 -3.41
N THR A 184 21.53 -11.67 -2.29
CA THR A 184 20.46 -12.67 -2.23
C THR A 184 19.12 -12.14 -2.77
N ALA A 185 18.76 -10.89 -2.47
CA ALA A 185 17.56 -10.26 -2.98
C ALA A 185 17.65 -10.04 -4.51
N ILE A 186 18.80 -9.55 -4.98
CA ILE A 186 19.02 -9.33 -6.43
C ILE A 186 19.00 -10.65 -7.22
N ASP A 187 19.58 -11.71 -6.69
CA ASP A 187 19.58 -13.04 -7.32
C ASP A 187 18.15 -13.63 -7.43
N ARG A 188 17.22 -13.18 -6.57
CA ARG A 188 15.77 -13.46 -6.67
C ARG A 188 15.04 -12.57 -7.68
N GLY A 189 15.73 -11.62 -8.30
CA GLY A 189 15.20 -10.73 -9.34
C GLY A 189 14.65 -9.40 -8.84
N TYR A 190 14.83 -9.05 -7.56
CA TYR A 190 14.52 -7.70 -7.10
C TYR A 190 15.48 -6.68 -7.72
N THR A 191 14.98 -5.49 -7.96
CA THR A 191 15.75 -4.38 -8.54
C THR A 191 15.99 -3.25 -7.55
N ALA A 192 15.45 -3.40 -6.34
CA ALA A 192 15.62 -2.49 -5.21
C ALA A 192 15.59 -3.26 -3.89
N VAL A 193 16.36 -2.78 -2.91
CA VAL A 193 16.48 -3.36 -1.57
C VAL A 193 16.36 -2.27 -0.51
N LYS A 194 15.71 -2.58 0.63
CA LYS A 194 15.62 -1.67 1.80
C LYS A 194 16.38 -2.28 2.99
N PHE A 195 17.04 -1.42 3.74
CA PHE A 195 17.75 -1.75 4.96
C PHE A 195 17.45 -0.74 6.06
N ASP A 196 17.22 -1.27 7.26
CA ASP A 196 17.10 -0.45 8.47
C ASP A 196 18.49 -0.03 8.95
N LEU A 197 18.60 1.24 9.31
CA LEU A 197 19.85 1.82 9.82
C LEU A 197 19.87 1.91 11.35
N ASP A 198 18.71 1.78 12.00
CA ASP A 198 18.50 2.03 13.42
C ASP A 198 18.77 0.80 14.32
N GLU A 199 19.90 0.14 14.13
CA GLU A 199 20.32 -1.03 14.92
C GLU A 199 20.31 -0.73 16.44
N ALA A 200 19.37 -1.34 17.13
CA ALA A 200 19.15 -1.10 18.56
C ALA A 200 20.34 -1.54 19.44
N ASN A 201 21.13 -2.48 18.95
CA ASN A 201 22.27 -3.04 19.67
C ASN A 201 23.62 -2.55 19.12
N ASP A 202 23.64 -1.44 18.37
CA ASP A 202 24.90 -0.87 17.87
C ASP A 202 25.88 -0.65 19.02
N PRO A 203 27.11 -1.20 18.95
CA PRO A 203 28.10 -1.04 20.02
C PRO A 203 28.58 0.40 20.19
N ASN A 204 28.39 1.26 19.18
CA ASN A 204 28.74 2.67 19.23
C ASN A 204 27.62 3.54 19.81
N ARG A 205 26.47 2.96 20.14
CA ARG A 205 25.35 3.64 20.77
C ARG A 205 25.54 3.69 22.27
N TYR A 206 25.94 4.83 22.78
CA TYR A 206 26.30 5.01 24.21
C TYR A 206 25.09 5.10 25.13
N ASP A 207 23.97 5.67 24.63
CA ASP A 207 22.72 5.77 25.36
C ASP A 207 21.57 5.24 24.50
N ARG A 208 20.91 4.19 25.00
CA ARG A 208 19.81 3.52 24.26
C ARG A 208 18.48 4.29 24.32
N VAL A 209 18.38 5.25 25.21
CA VAL A 209 17.20 6.11 25.37
C VAL A 209 17.34 7.38 24.52
N ASN A 210 18.58 7.80 24.28
CA ASN A 210 18.88 8.99 23.50
C ASN A 210 18.57 8.78 22.00
N TRP A 211 18.04 9.82 21.39
CA TRP A 211 17.72 9.86 19.96
C TRP A 211 18.89 10.36 19.09
N THR A 212 19.97 10.79 19.70
CA THR A 212 21.17 11.29 19.01
C THR A 212 22.12 10.13 18.69
N ALA A 213 22.39 9.91 17.41
CA ALA A 213 23.41 8.96 17.00
C ALA A 213 24.83 9.49 17.27
N SER A 214 25.71 8.61 17.73
CA SER A 214 27.13 8.88 17.80
C SER A 214 27.77 8.93 16.40
N ASN A 215 28.96 9.51 16.28
CA ASN A 215 29.71 9.48 15.03
C ASN A 215 30.02 8.01 14.60
N GLY A 216 30.25 7.10 15.55
CA GLY A 216 30.48 5.69 15.25
C GLY A 216 29.25 4.98 14.71
N GLU A 217 28.04 5.29 15.21
CA GLU A 217 26.78 4.79 14.62
C GLU A 217 26.61 5.27 13.18
N ILE A 218 26.83 6.56 12.93
CA ILE A 218 26.71 7.14 11.57
C ILE A 218 27.74 6.53 10.62
N GLU A 219 28.97 6.33 11.08
CA GLU A 219 30.02 5.65 10.29
C GLU A 219 29.62 4.19 9.97
N ARG A 220 29.06 3.45 10.92
CA ARG A 220 28.54 2.09 10.68
C ARG A 220 27.42 2.10 9.64
N MET A 221 26.45 3.01 9.75
CA MET A 221 25.36 3.14 8.78
C MET A 221 25.92 3.34 7.37
N TYR A 222 26.85 4.30 7.22
CA TYR A 222 27.50 4.58 5.94
C TYR A 222 28.26 3.36 5.40
N ASN A 223 29.12 2.74 6.22
CA ASN A 223 29.97 1.61 5.80
C ASN A 223 29.12 0.41 5.37
N SER A 224 27.99 0.15 6.04
CA SER A 224 27.04 -0.91 5.68
C SER A 224 26.45 -0.66 4.30
N MET A 225 25.97 0.55 4.03
CA MET A 225 25.38 0.91 2.74
C MET A 225 26.42 1.05 1.63
N ALA A 226 27.63 1.48 1.94
CA ALA A 226 28.75 1.47 1.00
C ALA A 226 29.13 0.06 0.55
N ALA A 227 29.10 -0.93 1.47
CA ALA A 227 29.30 -2.31 1.13
C ALA A 227 28.18 -2.86 0.24
N VAL A 228 26.93 -2.53 0.53
CA VAL A 228 25.77 -2.86 -0.34
C VAL A 228 25.96 -2.25 -1.73
N ARG A 229 26.25 -0.95 -1.83
CA ARG A 229 26.44 -0.27 -3.11
C ARG A 229 27.58 -0.87 -3.93
N LYS A 230 28.68 -1.22 -3.28
CA LYS A 230 29.81 -1.92 -3.92
C LYS A 230 29.40 -3.27 -4.47
N GLU A 231 28.59 -4.02 -3.72
CA GLU A 231 28.16 -5.38 -4.08
C GLU A 231 27.16 -5.40 -5.24
N ILE A 232 26.13 -4.53 -5.21
CA ILE A 232 25.06 -4.57 -6.21
C ILE A 232 25.31 -3.65 -7.42
N GLY A 233 26.33 -2.79 -7.35
CA GLY A 233 26.68 -1.85 -8.42
C GLY A 233 25.80 -0.59 -8.46
N PRO A 234 26.02 0.30 -9.44
CA PRO A 234 25.40 1.63 -9.47
C PRO A 234 23.97 1.68 -10.01
N HIS A 235 23.48 0.60 -10.62
CA HIS A 235 22.22 0.60 -11.38
C HIS A 235 21.02 0.05 -10.59
N LEU A 236 21.26 -0.55 -9.43
CA LEU A 236 20.21 -1.07 -8.57
C LEU A 236 19.93 -0.12 -7.42
N ASP A 237 18.67 -0.09 -6.98
CA ASP A 237 18.22 0.90 -6.02
C ASP A 237 18.44 0.43 -4.58
N ILE A 238 18.84 1.36 -3.71
CA ILE A 238 18.99 1.16 -2.26
C ILE A 238 18.08 2.13 -1.56
N CYS A 239 17.23 1.61 -0.69
CA CYS A 239 16.41 2.36 0.24
C CYS A 239 16.95 2.17 1.64
N CYS A 240 16.95 3.21 2.44
CA CYS A 240 17.38 3.15 3.83
C CYS A 240 16.28 3.67 4.75
N ASP A 241 16.07 3.00 5.88
CA ASP A 241 15.06 3.37 6.85
C ASP A 241 15.69 3.71 8.21
N MET A 242 15.23 4.79 8.81
CA MET A 242 15.61 5.24 10.15
C MET A 242 14.47 5.09 11.16
N HIS A 243 13.28 4.63 10.73
CA HIS A 243 12.09 4.40 11.55
C HIS A 243 11.75 5.55 12.51
N ALA A 244 11.96 6.80 12.08
CA ALA A 244 11.68 7.98 12.90
C ALA A 244 12.37 7.97 14.29
N ARG A 245 13.48 7.24 14.46
CA ARG A 245 14.10 7.00 15.78
C ARG A 245 15.16 8.02 16.19
N TYR A 246 15.46 8.99 15.34
CA TYR A 246 16.55 9.89 15.58
C TYR A 246 16.10 11.34 15.68
N ASP A 247 16.94 12.15 16.31
CA ASP A 247 16.75 13.59 16.39
C ASP A 247 17.11 14.31 15.08
N ALA A 248 16.71 15.56 14.97
CA ALA A 248 16.95 16.37 13.78
C ALA A 248 18.44 16.53 13.42
N PRO A 249 19.38 16.78 14.36
CA PRO A 249 20.81 16.81 14.04
C PRO A 249 21.33 15.50 13.46
N THR A 250 20.85 14.35 13.94
CA THR A 250 21.23 13.04 13.41
C THR A 250 20.67 12.84 12.02
N GLY A 251 19.36 13.07 11.82
CA GLY A 251 18.72 12.96 10.52
C GLY A 251 19.43 13.75 9.43
N ARG A 252 19.78 15.01 9.72
CA ARG A 252 20.55 15.89 8.83
C ARG A 252 21.94 15.32 8.48
N LYS A 253 22.67 14.81 9.49
CA LYS A 253 24.00 14.23 9.28
C LYS A 253 23.92 12.97 8.43
N VAL A 254 22.99 12.07 8.74
CA VAL A 254 22.84 10.81 7.99
C VAL A 254 22.46 11.11 6.54
N ALA A 255 21.46 11.97 6.30
CA ALA A 255 21.08 12.37 4.94
C ALA A 255 22.27 12.88 4.12
N LYS A 256 23.13 13.71 4.73
CA LYS A 256 24.30 14.28 4.10
C LYS A 256 25.41 13.24 3.83
N VAL A 257 25.67 12.38 4.81
CA VAL A 257 26.71 11.34 4.69
C VAL A 257 26.37 10.31 3.62
N MET A 258 25.07 10.03 3.39
CA MET A 258 24.60 9.07 2.41
C MET A 258 24.63 9.57 0.94
N GLU A 259 24.79 10.87 0.68
CA GLU A 259 24.80 11.45 -0.69
C GLU A 259 25.69 10.68 -1.69
N PRO A 260 26.96 10.30 -1.35
CA PRO A 260 27.81 9.58 -2.29
C PRO A 260 27.31 8.20 -2.71
N LEU A 261 26.34 7.64 -1.97
CA LEU A 261 25.81 6.30 -2.22
C LEU A 261 24.67 6.29 -3.23
N ASN A 262 24.15 7.45 -3.64
CA ASN A 262 23.05 7.58 -4.59
C ASN A 262 21.86 6.68 -4.22
N LEU A 263 21.32 6.89 -3.02
CA LEU A 263 20.15 6.14 -2.53
C LEU A 263 18.91 6.47 -3.34
N MET A 264 17.96 5.54 -3.45
CA MET A 264 16.62 5.82 -3.94
C MET A 264 15.91 6.74 -2.95
N TRP A 265 16.04 6.49 -1.63
CA TRP A 265 15.62 7.38 -0.55
C TRP A 265 16.26 7.04 0.80
N LEU A 266 16.22 8.03 1.68
CA LEU A 266 16.33 7.87 3.12
C LEU A 266 14.93 8.09 3.74
N GLU A 267 14.41 7.07 4.42
CA GLU A 267 13.08 6.99 4.98
C GLU A 267 13.08 7.44 6.43
N GLU A 268 12.04 8.19 6.80
CA GLU A 268 11.75 8.65 8.16
C GLU A 268 12.99 9.05 8.99
N PRO A 269 13.79 10.03 8.52
CA PRO A 269 15.00 10.45 9.23
C PRO A 269 14.70 11.08 10.60
N VAL A 270 13.46 11.52 10.82
CA VAL A 270 12.98 12.14 12.07
C VAL A 270 11.50 11.74 12.30
N PRO A 271 10.98 11.88 13.54
CA PRO A 271 9.57 11.63 13.83
C PRO A 271 8.59 12.44 12.96
N ALA A 272 7.46 11.83 12.65
CA ALA A 272 6.38 12.41 11.84
C ALA A 272 5.78 13.71 12.42
N ASP A 273 5.96 13.93 13.72
CA ASP A 273 5.46 15.12 14.44
C ASP A 273 6.06 16.44 13.95
N ASN A 274 7.22 16.40 13.28
CA ASN A 274 7.95 17.60 12.90
C ASN A 274 8.18 17.72 11.39
N VAL A 275 7.15 18.17 10.67
CA VAL A 275 7.20 18.40 9.21
C VAL A 275 8.23 19.48 8.83
N ASP A 276 8.49 20.48 9.70
CA ASP A 276 9.48 21.52 9.43
C ASP A 276 10.89 20.94 9.33
N GLU A 277 11.21 19.93 10.15
CA GLU A 277 12.49 19.21 10.05
C GLU A 277 12.59 18.35 8.80
N TYR A 278 11.52 17.65 8.42
CA TYR A 278 11.50 16.97 7.12
C TYR A 278 11.85 17.94 5.99
N LYS A 279 11.14 19.06 5.93
CA LYS A 279 11.40 20.11 4.93
C LYS A 279 12.84 20.61 4.95
N PHE A 280 13.38 20.88 6.15
CA PHE A 280 14.76 21.33 6.30
C PHE A 280 15.74 20.29 5.77
N ILE A 281 15.61 19.03 6.16
CA ILE A 281 16.47 17.92 5.72
C ILE A 281 16.40 17.78 4.19
N THR A 282 15.19 17.71 3.63
CA THR A 282 14.97 17.56 2.18
C THR A 282 15.66 18.65 1.37
N HIS A 283 15.62 19.90 1.84
CA HIS A 283 16.22 21.03 1.11
C HIS A 283 17.75 21.13 1.28
N GLU A 284 18.33 20.49 2.30
CA GLU A 284 19.76 20.57 2.61
C GLU A 284 20.58 19.40 2.06
N THR A 285 19.93 18.37 1.48
CA THR A 285 20.61 17.18 0.96
C THR A 285 20.19 16.87 -0.47
N THR A 286 21.05 16.14 -1.19
CA THR A 286 20.71 15.51 -2.48
C THR A 286 20.24 14.07 -2.34
N THR A 287 20.30 13.48 -1.12
CA THR A 287 19.67 12.20 -0.83
C THR A 287 18.15 12.38 -0.81
N PRO A 288 17.37 11.71 -1.68
CA PRO A 288 15.93 11.85 -1.66
C PRO A 288 15.36 11.42 -0.29
N ILE A 289 14.43 12.20 0.25
CA ILE A 289 13.78 11.94 1.54
C ILE A 289 12.41 11.37 1.30
N CYS A 290 12.11 10.24 1.98
CA CYS A 290 10.82 9.58 1.96
C CYS A 290 10.19 9.58 3.35
N GLY A 291 8.86 9.65 3.40
CA GLY A 291 8.14 9.51 4.66
C GLY A 291 6.65 9.35 4.41
N GLY A 292 5.95 8.83 5.39
CA GLY A 292 4.51 8.67 5.25
C GLY A 292 3.87 7.52 5.98
N GLU A 293 4.59 6.48 6.38
CA GLU A 293 4.00 5.34 7.07
C GLU A 293 3.36 5.70 8.43
N ASN A 294 3.87 6.77 9.07
CA ASN A 294 3.35 7.30 10.32
C ASN A 294 2.43 8.53 10.14
N PHE A 295 2.00 8.81 8.89
CA PHE A 295 1.01 9.83 8.56
C PHE A 295 -0.34 9.20 8.23
N TYR A 296 -1.42 9.91 8.57
CA TYR A 296 -2.77 9.38 8.48
C TYR A 296 -3.67 10.30 7.67
N LEU A 297 -4.54 9.69 6.85
CA LEU A 297 -5.53 10.37 6.05
C LEU A 297 -4.93 11.39 5.06
N THR A 298 -5.67 11.81 4.08
CA THR A 298 -5.23 12.85 3.13
C THR A 298 -4.74 14.12 3.82
N TYR A 299 -5.34 14.47 4.97
CA TYR A 299 -4.98 15.69 5.72
C TYR A 299 -3.56 15.65 6.27
N GLY A 300 -3.07 14.48 6.73
CA GLY A 300 -1.70 14.32 7.21
C GLY A 300 -0.65 14.58 6.13
N PHE A 301 -0.97 14.23 4.88
CA PHE A 301 -0.07 14.41 3.74
C PHE A 301 -0.11 15.83 3.14
N THR A 302 -1.14 16.62 3.47
CA THR A 302 -1.30 17.95 2.85
C THR A 302 -0.08 18.84 3.08
N ARG A 303 0.41 18.90 4.32
CA ARG A 303 1.55 19.76 4.66
C ARG A 303 2.87 19.21 4.11
N LEU A 304 3.10 17.89 4.17
CA LEU A 304 4.27 17.25 3.58
C LEU A 304 4.44 17.65 2.10
N LEU A 305 3.35 17.61 1.35
CA LEU A 305 3.34 17.86 -0.09
C LEU A 305 3.38 19.36 -0.41
N SER A 306 2.54 20.17 0.24
CA SER A 306 2.45 21.61 -0.07
C SER A 306 3.72 22.40 0.28
N GLU A 307 4.51 21.91 1.23
CA GLU A 307 5.75 22.53 1.64
C GLU A 307 7.00 21.89 1.01
N GLY A 308 6.83 20.82 0.20
CA GLY A 308 7.97 20.09 -0.37
C GLY A 308 8.86 19.48 0.73
N ALA A 309 8.22 18.93 1.77
CA ALA A 309 8.93 18.41 2.92
C ALA A 309 9.49 17.00 2.71
N VAL A 310 9.08 16.32 1.63
CA VAL A 310 9.58 15.00 1.19
C VAL A 310 9.67 14.96 -0.32
N ASP A 311 10.55 14.13 -0.86
CA ASP A 311 10.66 13.85 -2.30
C ASP A 311 9.73 12.72 -2.74
N LEU A 312 9.41 11.79 -1.84
CA LEU A 312 8.49 10.69 -2.07
C LEU A 312 7.57 10.51 -0.86
N ILE A 313 6.35 10.03 -1.10
CA ILE A 313 5.44 9.65 -0.01
C ILE A 313 5.23 8.14 0.05
N MET A 314 5.11 7.63 1.29
CA MET A 314 4.91 6.20 1.53
C MET A 314 3.80 5.90 2.56
N PRO A 315 2.54 6.24 2.26
CA PRO A 315 1.44 5.87 3.13
C PRO A 315 1.30 4.36 3.25
N ASP A 316 1.00 3.87 4.44
CA ASP A 316 0.56 2.48 4.63
C ASP A 316 -0.96 2.39 4.49
N LEU A 317 -1.46 1.69 3.48
CA LEU A 317 -2.88 1.64 3.17
C LEU A 317 -3.68 0.75 4.15
N GLN A 318 -3.00 -0.11 4.91
CA GLN A 318 -3.61 -0.84 6.01
C GLN A 318 -3.69 -0.02 7.31
N LYS A 319 -3.15 1.22 7.31
CA LYS A 319 -2.99 2.06 8.50
C LYS A 319 -3.51 3.48 8.29
N CYS A 320 -3.26 4.08 7.12
CA CYS A 320 -3.49 5.51 6.88
C CYS A 320 -4.94 5.92 6.61
N GLY A 321 -5.87 4.96 6.49
CA GLY A 321 -7.29 5.23 6.19
C GLY A 321 -7.88 4.32 5.09
N GLY A 322 -7.15 3.32 4.62
CA GLY A 322 -7.63 2.34 3.66
C GLY A 322 -7.40 2.72 2.20
N LEU A 323 -8.04 1.98 1.31
CA LEU A 323 -7.84 2.09 -0.14
C LEU A 323 -8.40 3.41 -0.69
N GLY A 324 -9.55 3.85 -0.16
CA GLY A 324 -10.17 5.12 -0.55
C GLY A 324 -9.32 6.33 -0.19
N GLU A 325 -8.72 6.37 1.01
CA GLU A 325 -7.77 7.43 1.40
C GLU A 325 -6.46 7.27 0.64
N GLY A 326 -5.93 6.05 0.45
CA GLY A 326 -4.74 5.81 -0.35
C GLY A 326 -4.83 6.37 -1.76
N LEU A 327 -5.96 6.18 -2.43
CA LEU A 327 -6.23 6.80 -3.74
C LEU A 327 -6.22 8.34 -3.67
N ARG A 328 -6.86 8.95 -2.64
CA ARG A 328 -6.89 10.40 -2.47
C ARG A 328 -5.49 10.97 -2.20
N ILE A 329 -4.71 10.28 -1.36
CA ILE A 329 -3.32 10.64 -1.05
C ILE A 329 -2.46 10.59 -2.32
N ALA A 330 -2.56 9.52 -3.11
CA ALA A 330 -1.83 9.40 -4.38
C ALA A 330 -2.21 10.49 -5.39
N ASN A 331 -3.50 10.81 -5.53
CA ASN A 331 -3.97 11.89 -6.40
C ASN A 331 -3.53 13.28 -5.92
N LEU A 332 -3.50 13.50 -4.60
CA LEU A 332 -2.95 14.73 -4.03
C LEU A 332 -1.45 14.85 -4.34
N ALA A 333 -0.68 13.78 -4.12
CA ALA A 333 0.75 13.73 -4.43
C ALA A 333 1.04 13.97 -5.91
N GLN A 334 0.21 13.43 -6.81
CA GLN A 334 0.32 13.66 -8.24
C GLN A 334 0.25 15.16 -8.58
N SER A 335 -0.59 15.93 -7.88
CA SER A 335 -0.71 17.37 -8.10
C SER A 335 0.53 18.16 -7.73
N TYR A 336 1.42 17.56 -6.92
CA TYR A 336 2.73 18.10 -6.52
C TYR A 336 3.89 17.40 -7.24
N PHE A 337 3.63 16.54 -8.23
CA PHE A 337 4.62 15.74 -8.95
C PHE A 337 5.42 14.80 -8.03
N THR A 338 4.88 14.44 -6.88
CA THR A 338 5.52 13.58 -5.89
C THR A 338 5.17 12.11 -6.17
N PRO A 339 6.17 11.21 -6.27
CA PRO A 339 5.96 9.77 -6.41
C PRO A 339 5.28 9.15 -5.20
N PHE A 340 4.49 8.11 -5.46
CA PHE A 340 3.75 7.34 -4.48
C PHE A 340 4.35 5.94 -4.36
N SER A 341 4.91 5.62 -3.18
CA SER A 341 5.61 4.37 -2.87
C SER A 341 5.08 3.79 -1.55
N PRO A 342 3.96 3.07 -1.55
CA PRO A 342 3.35 2.64 -0.29
C PRO A 342 4.26 1.74 0.55
N HIS A 343 4.28 2.02 1.86
CA HIS A 343 4.74 1.11 2.90
C HIS A 343 3.80 -0.10 2.99
N MET A 344 4.31 -1.29 3.28
CA MET A 344 3.47 -2.49 3.37
C MET A 344 4.12 -3.57 4.24
N VAL A 345 3.57 -3.80 5.43
CA VAL A 345 3.97 -4.86 6.38
C VAL A 345 2.85 -5.87 6.66
N GLY A 346 1.75 -5.77 5.93
CA GLY A 346 0.61 -6.68 6.04
C GLY A 346 0.82 -8.04 5.37
N SER A 347 -0.24 -8.85 5.35
CA SER A 347 -0.27 -10.15 4.68
C SER A 347 -0.41 -10.02 3.15
N PHE A 348 -0.53 -11.16 2.47
CA PHE A 348 -0.86 -11.21 1.04
C PHE A 348 -2.20 -10.52 0.72
N LEU A 349 -3.16 -10.47 1.67
CA LEU A 349 -4.41 -9.73 1.53
C LEU A 349 -4.14 -8.23 1.46
N GLY A 350 -3.43 -7.68 2.45
CA GLY A 350 -3.07 -6.26 2.51
C GLY A 350 -2.21 -5.82 1.33
N CYS A 351 -1.23 -6.66 0.96
CA CYS A 351 -0.36 -6.38 -0.18
C CYS A 351 -1.15 -6.32 -1.50
N MET A 352 -2.04 -7.29 -1.77
CA MET A 352 -2.89 -7.28 -2.97
C MET A 352 -3.86 -6.10 -2.96
N ALA A 353 -4.45 -5.78 -1.81
CA ALA A 353 -5.32 -4.60 -1.65
C ALA A 353 -4.58 -3.30 -2.01
N THR A 354 -3.36 -3.12 -1.48
CA THR A 354 -2.49 -1.98 -1.82
C THR A 354 -2.11 -1.98 -3.30
N ALA A 355 -1.81 -3.15 -3.88
CA ALA A 355 -1.45 -3.27 -5.28
C ALA A 355 -2.58 -2.83 -6.23
N HIS A 356 -3.86 -2.99 -5.87
CA HIS A 356 -4.97 -2.44 -6.64
C HIS A 356 -4.92 -0.91 -6.73
N VAL A 357 -4.58 -0.22 -5.64
CA VAL A 357 -4.38 1.24 -5.66
C VAL A 357 -3.14 1.61 -6.47
N CYS A 358 -2.01 0.92 -6.26
CA CYS A 358 -0.79 1.12 -7.03
C CYS A 358 -1.00 0.95 -8.54
N ALA A 359 -1.86 0.00 -8.93
CA ALA A 359 -2.23 -0.18 -10.33
C ALA A 359 -3.10 0.96 -10.88
N ALA A 360 -3.94 1.56 -10.04
CA ALA A 360 -4.94 2.57 -10.44
C ALA A 360 -4.42 4.01 -10.46
N VAL A 361 -3.18 4.27 -10.06
CA VAL A 361 -2.61 5.63 -10.01
C VAL A 361 -1.39 5.77 -10.94
N PRO A 362 -1.22 6.92 -11.63
CA PRO A 362 -0.12 7.09 -12.60
C PRO A 362 1.23 7.31 -11.92
N ASN A 363 1.28 7.98 -10.76
CA ASN A 363 2.48 8.37 -10.03
C ASN A 363 3.02 7.28 -9.10
N PHE A 364 2.52 6.05 -9.17
CA PHE A 364 3.10 4.91 -8.48
C PHE A 364 4.55 4.68 -8.92
N HIS A 365 5.44 4.49 -7.94
CA HIS A 365 6.86 4.25 -8.18
C HIS A 365 7.25 2.80 -7.85
N ILE A 366 7.11 2.38 -6.58
CA ILE A 366 7.46 1.03 -6.13
C ILE A 366 6.68 0.70 -4.84
N LEU A 367 6.40 -0.59 -4.60
CA LEU A 367 5.69 -1.09 -3.43
C LEU A 367 6.64 -1.89 -2.54
N GLU A 368 6.47 -1.82 -1.24
CA GLU A 368 7.21 -2.62 -0.27
C GLU A 368 6.81 -4.09 -0.29
N TRP A 369 7.81 -4.96 -0.06
CA TRP A 369 7.58 -6.38 0.21
C TRP A 369 8.67 -6.96 1.12
N GLN A 370 8.26 -7.51 2.24
CA GLN A 370 9.19 -8.14 3.18
C GLN A 370 9.65 -9.52 2.66
N GLN A 371 10.95 -9.71 2.53
CA GLN A 371 11.54 -10.95 2.01
C GLN A 371 11.13 -12.20 2.80
N ALA A 372 10.96 -12.07 4.12
CA ALA A 372 10.57 -13.18 4.98
C ALA A 372 9.20 -13.75 4.64
N PHE A 373 8.29 -12.95 4.07
CA PHE A 373 6.94 -13.41 3.72
C PHE A 373 6.92 -14.49 2.65
N ASP A 374 7.88 -14.48 1.71
CA ASP A 374 7.98 -15.50 0.66
C ASP A 374 8.26 -16.90 1.24
N THR A 375 8.94 -16.97 2.36
CA THR A 375 9.35 -18.22 3.01
C THR A 375 8.48 -18.63 4.18
N GLU A 376 7.56 -17.75 4.62
CA GLU A 376 6.73 -17.99 5.78
C GLU A 376 5.50 -18.85 5.42
N PRO A 377 5.41 -20.10 5.92
CA PRO A 377 4.27 -20.99 5.61
C PRO A 377 2.93 -20.38 6.01
N ARG A 378 2.91 -19.56 7.05
CA ARG A 378 1.75 -18.89 7.61
C ARG A 378 0.91 -18.21 6.54
N TRP A 379 1.51 -17.36 5.71
CA TRP A 379 0.76 -16.58 4.73
C TRP A 379 0.14 -17.44 3.64
N LYS A 380 0.81 -18.52 3.23
CA LYS A 380 0.29 -19.51 2.28
C LYS A 380 -0.87 -20.33 2.85
N GLU A 381 -0.88 -20.53 4.16
CA GLU A 381 -2.00 -21.20 4.84
C GLU A 381 -3.20 -20.26 5.04
N ILE A 382 -2.96 -18.99 5.35
CA ILE A 382 -4.00 -17.99 5.66
C ILE A 382 -4.65 -17.44 4.40
N VAL A 383 -3.88 -17.12 3.36
CA VAL A 383 -4.38 -16.41 2.17
C VAL A 383 -4.36 -17.33 0.96
N LYS A 384 -5.49 -17.43 0.27
CA LYS A 384 -5.66 -18.20 -0.97
C LYS A 384 -5.98 -17.27 -2.13
N TYR A 385 -5.34 -17.51 -3.28
CA TYR A 385 -5.55 -16.78 -4.51
C TYR A 385 -5.33 -17.68 -5.73
N GLU A 386 -5.86 -17.29 -6.86
CA GLU A 386 -5.63 -18.02 -8.10
C GLU A 386 -4.16 -17.88 -8.55
N GLY A 387 -3.52 -19.01 -8.85
CA GLY A 387 -2.09 -19.03 -9.18
C GLY A 387 -1.18 -19.12 -7.97
N SER A 388 -1.72 -19.52 -6.79
CA SER A 388 -0.91 -19.74 -5.57
C SER A 388 0.12 -20.87 -5.68
N ASP A 389 0.14 -21.60 -6.79
CA ASP A 389 1.21 -22.50 -7.21
C ASP A 389 2.48 -21.77 -7.65
N LYS A 390 2.38 -20.46 -7.93
CA LYS A 390 3.49 -19.57 -8.29
C LYS A 390 3.90 -18.71 -7.10
N PRO A 391 5.13 -18.18 -7.11
CA PRO A 391 5.54 -17.17 -6.13
C PRO A 391 4.57 -15.97 -6.15
N PHE A 392 4.24 -15.43 -4.97
CA PHE A 392 3.42 -14.21 -4.86
C PHE A 392 4.12 -13.02 -5.51
N ILE A 393 5.42 -12.91 -5.28
CA ILE A 393 6.29 -11.97 -6.00
C ILE A 393 7.15 -12.77 -6.99
N ASP A 394 7.05 -12.42 -8.25
CA ASP A 394 7.85 -13.01 -9.33
C ASP A 394 8.86 -12.01 -9.85
N LYS A 395 10.15 -12.26 -9.58
CA LYS A 395 11.28 -11.43 -10.03
C LYS A 395 11.08 -9.93 -9.76
N GLY A 396 10.72 -9.59 -8.51
CA GLY A 396 10.53 -8.22 -8.09
C GLY A 396 9.23 -7.56 -8.59
N PHE A 397 8.25 -8.35 -9.04
CA PHE A 397 6.94 -7.85 -9.47
C PHE A 397 5.79 -8.65 -8.86
N LEU A 398 4.75 -7.94 -8.47
CA LEU A 398 3.45 -8.50 -8.10
C LEU A 398 2.46 -8.33 -9.26
N THR A 399 1.85 -9.41 -9.71
CA THR A 399 0.77 -9.36 -10.71
C THR A 399 -0.55 -9.00 -10.02
N VAL A 400 -1.19 -7.91 -10.46
CA VAL A 400 -2.49 -7.49 -9.92
C VAL A 400 -3.59 -8.42 -10.45
N LEU A 401 -4.35 -9.01 -9.55
CA LEU A 401 -5.35 -10.03 -9.90
C LEU A 401 -6.59 -9.43 -10.58
N ASN A 402 -7.07 -10.09 -11.64
CA ASN A 402 -8.28 -9.73 -12.38
C ASN A 402 -9.51 -10.50 -11.85
N LYS A 403 -9.64 -10.60 -10.53
CA LYS A 403 -10.77 -11.27 -9.86
C LYS A 403 -11.66 -10.25 -9.16
N PRO A 404 -12.95 -10.53 -8.98
CA PRO A 404 -13.84 -9.67 -8.21
C PRO A 404 -13.29 -9.39 -6.80
N GLY A 405 -13.45 -8.15 -6.35
CA GLY A 405 -12.90 -7.68 -5.07
C GLY A 405 -11.39 -7.51 -5.12
N ILE A 406 -10.71 -7.80 -4.01
CA ILE A 406 -9.23 -7.82 -3.91
C ILE A 406 -8.65 -9.04 -4.66
N GLY A 407 -9.48 -10.05 -4.92
CA GLY A 407 -9.06 -11.24 -5.67
C GLY A 407 -8.35 -12.31 -4.84
N VAL A 408 -8.30 -12.15 -3.52
CA VAL A 408 -7.77 -13.14 -2.58
C VAL A 408 -8.82 -13.50 -1.54
N GLU A 409 -8.73 -14.69 -0.95
CA GLU A 409 -9.66 -15.18 0.06
C GLU A 409 -8.91 -15.61 1.32
N ILE A 410 -9.53 -15.43 2.48
CA ILE A 410 -8.98 -15.87 3.77
C ILE A 410 -9.43 -17.31 4.05
N ASN A 411 -8.46 -18.17 4.32
CA ASN A 411 -8.68 -19.48 4.90
C ASN A 411 -8.81 -19.34 6.42
N GLU A 412 -10.02 -19.34 6.92
CA GLU A 412 -10.30 -19.12 8.35
C GLU A 412 -9.64 -20.18 9.23
N GLU A 413 -9.61 -21.45 8.82
CA GLU A 413 -8.93 -22.52 9.55
C GLU A 413 -7.39 -22.30 9.60
N GLY A 414 -6.82 -21.83 8.50
CA GLY A 414 -5.41 -21.42 8.45
C GLY A 414 -5.13 -20.23 9.37
N LEU A 415 -5.96 -19.20 9.32
CA LEU A 415 -5.81 -18.01 10.19
C LEU A 415 -5.93 -18.37 11.67
N LYS A 416 -6.83 -19.29 12.04
CA LYS A 416 -7.06 -19.74 13.42
C LYS A 416 -5.81 -20.34 14.06
N LYS A 417 -4.97 -21.05 13.29
CA LYS A 417 -3.72 -21.63 13.80
C LYS A 417 -2.74 -20.57 14.31
N TYR A 418 -2.80 -19.38 13.73
CA TYR A 418 -1.89 -18.26 14.00
C TYR A 418 -2.57 -17.11 14.74
N ALA A 419 -3.81 -17.33 15.20
CA ALA A 419 -4.57 -16.29 15.90
C ALA A 419 -3.90 -15.87 17.20
N THR A 420 -3.97 -14.58 17.51
CA THR A 420 -3.44 -14.01 18.75
C THR A 420 -4.17 -14.60 19.95
N GLN A 421 -3.43 -15.18 20.87
CA GLN A 421 -3.99 -15.77 22.07
C GLN A 421 -4.64 -14.72 22.99
N GLY A 422 -5.73 -15.10 23.66
CA GLY A 422 -6.43 -14.24 24.59
C GLY A 422 -7.34 -13.18 23.92
N VAL A 423 -7.45 -13.18 22.60
CA VAL A 423 -8.36 -12.30 21.86
C VAL A 423 -9.43 -13.17 21.18
N PRO A 424 -10.73 -12.77 21.19
CA PRO A 424 -11.78 -13.50 20.51
C PRO A 424 -11.49 -13.65 19.00
N TYR A 425 -11.83 -14.84 18.47
CA TYR A 425 -11.63 -15.18 17.08
C TYR A 425 -12.98 -15.20 16.34
N PHE A 426 -13.20 -14.23 15.47
CA PHE A 426 -14.45 -14.03 14.70
C PHE A 426 -15.73 -14.11 15.55
N ALA A 427 -15.67 -13.55 16.75
CA ALA A 427 -16.80 -13.48 17.66
C ALA A 427 -17.54 -12.14 17.55
#